data_9407e9bc1fdfe016e2baa22cecabb4af
#
_entry.id   9407e9bc1fdfe016e2baa22cecabb4af
#
_cell.length_a   1.000
_cell.length_b   1.000
_cell.length_c   1.000
_cell.angle_alpha   90.00
_cell.angle_beta   90.00
_cell.angle_gamma   90.00
#
_symmetry.space_group_name_H-M   'P 1'
#
loop_
_entity.id
_entity.type
_entity.pdbx_description
1 polymer ?
#
loop_
_entity_poly.entity_id
_entity_poly.type
_entity_poly.pdbx_seq_one_letter_code
_entity_poly.pdbx_strand_id
1 'polypeptide(L)'
;MNNQSSFPVPVVRLIIPNEAGRILILCRQNAAYSAGQWNLPGGKVDYGRIVEDEVRKELLEETSLECTSARFLFYQDSLPLTPGGMHCINLYFECAVKGSLRLNEESSKFAWIGPEELTGCQLTFRNDEGLKRYWHMRDPSS
;
A
#
# COMPACT_ATOMS: atom_id res chain seq x y z
N MET A 1 23.47 -5.35 -19.62
CA MET A 1 22.54 -4.23 -19.47
C MET A 1 21.32 -4.65 -18.67
N ASN A 2 20.95 -3.83 -17.72
CA ASN A 2 19.81 -4.11 -16.88
C ASN A 2 18.56 -3.40 -17.39
N ASN A 3 17.52 -4.15 -17.72
CA ASN A 3 16.28 -3.61 -18.26
C ASN A 3 15.13 -3.58 -17.26
N GLN A 4 15.42 -3.85 -15.99
CA GLN A 4 14.35 -3.93 -14.99
C GLN A 4 13.57 -2.64 -14.86
N SER A 5 14.24 -1.49 -15.00
CA SER A 5 13.59 -0.18 -14.91
C SER A 5 12.82 0.19 -16.17
N SER A 6 12.91 -0.62 -17.22
CA SER A 6 12.24 -0.34 -18.51
C SER A 6 10.79 -0.80 -18.53
N PHE A 7 10.34 -1.50 -17.51
CA PHE A 7 9.00 -2.09 -17.48
C PHE A 7 8.23 -1.61 -16.27
N PRO A 8 6.95 -1.25 -16.46
CA PRO A 8 6.12 -0.95 -15.30
C PRO A 8 5.90 -2.20 -14.47
N VAL A 9 5.84 -2.01 -13.15
CA VAL A 9 5.70 -3.09 -12.19
C VAL A 9 4.33 -2.99 -11.54
N PRO A 10 3.49 -4.04 -11.61
CA PRO A 10 2.23 -4.04 -10.86
C PRO A 10 2.52 -4.24 -9.38
N VAL A 11 1.90 -3.39 -8.56
CA VAL A 11 2.10 -3.40 -7.11
C VAL A 11 0.73 -3.34 -6.45
N VAL A 12 0.45 -4.26 -5.53
CA VAL A 12 -0.80 -4.17 -4.76
C VAL A 12 -0.59 -3.21 -3.60
N ARG A 13 -1.60 -2.35 -3.38
CA ARG A 13 -1.62 -1.40 -2.26
C ARG A 13 -2.87 -1.69 -1.45
N LEU A 14 -2.70 -1.96 -0.17
CA LEU A 14 -3.77 -2.48 0.67
C LEU A 14 -4.34 -1.39 1.55
N ILE A 15 -5.63 -1.14 1.41
CA ILE A 15 -6.36 -0.21 2.27
C ILE A 15 -7.12 -1.03 3.28
N ILE A 16 -6.68 -0.95 4.54
CA ILE A 16 -7.19 -1.76 5.63
C ILE A 16 -7.85 -0.83 6.64
N PRO A 17 -9.19 -0.67 6.60
CA PRO A 17 -9.87 0.19 7.57
C PRO A 17 -10.10 -0.56 8.88
N ASN A 18 -9.98 0.16 9.99
CA ASN A 18 -10.38 -0.36 11.29
C ASN A 18 -11.84 0.02 11.57
N GLU A 19 -12.32 -0.31 12.78
CA GLU A 19 -13.71 -0.04 13.17
C GLU A 19 -14.05 1.45 13.14
N ALA A 20 -13.06 2.31 13.36
CA ALA A 20 -13.26 3.75 13.33
C ALA A 20 -13.13 4.33 11.92
N GLY A 21 -12.89 3.49 10.92
CA GLY A 21 -12.70 3.95 9.55
C GLY A 21 -11.32 4.50 9.26
N ARG A 22 -10.39 4.36 10.19
CA ARG A 22 -9.00 4.80 9.98
C ARG A 22 -8.23 3.74 9.23
N ILE A 23 -7.24 4.17 8.46
CA ILE A 23 -6.50 3.30 7.55
C ILE A 23 -5.11 3.02 8.09
N LEU A 24 -4.68 1.77 7.97
CA LEU A 24 -3.36 1.33 8.43
C LEU A 24 -2.27 1.83 7.49
N ILE A 25 -1.26 2.49 8.05
CA ILE A 25 -0.03 2.81 7.31
C ILE A 25 1.16 2.26 8.08
N LEU A 26 2.23 1.95 7.34
CA LEU A 26 3.43 1.34 7.90
C LEU A 26 4.64 2.23 7.61
N CYS A 27 5.57 2.27 8.57
CA CYS A 27 6.82 3.00 8.40
C CYS A 27 7.93 2.00 8.11
N ARG A 28 8.58 2.13 6.95
CA ARG A 28 9.63 1.22 6.52
C ARG A 28 10.92 1.51 7.29
N GLN A 29 11.68 0.47 7.58
CA GLN A 29 12.92 0.65 8.31
C GLN A 29 14.18 0.22 7.55
N ASN A 30 14.09 -0.77 6.68
CA ASN A 30 15.29 -1.35 6.07
C ASN A 30 15.41 -1.16 4.57
N ALA A 31 14.56 -0.34 3.97
CA ALA A 31 14.64 -0.09 2.54
C ALA A 31 15.74 0.92 2.25
N ALA A 32 16.59 0.61 1.28
CA ALA A 32 17.74 1.45 0.96
C ALA A 32 17.36 2.87 0.55
N TYR A 33 16.18 3.05 -0.04
CA TYR A 33 15.74 4.32 -0.57
C TYR A 33 14.49 4.90 0.10
N SER A 34 13.90 4.16 1.03
CA SER A 34 12.65 4.60 1.64
C SER A 34 12.58 4.33 3.15
N ALA A 35 13.74 4.09 3.78
CA ALA A 35 13.77 3.88 5.24
C ALA A 35 13.23 5.14 5.94
N GLY A 36 12.36 4.93 6.92
CA GLY A 36 11.74 6.00 7.67
C GLY A 36 10.54 6.64 6.98
N GLN A 37 10.19 6.19 5.78
CA GLN A 37 9.05 6.72 5.05
C GLN A 37 7.81 5.86 5.29
N TRP A 38 6.65 6.50 5.20
CA TRP A 38 5.37 5.84 5.42
C TRP A 38 4.73 5.43 4.11
N ASN A 39 4.04 4.28 4.12
CA ASN A 39 3.31 3.80 2.95
C ASN A 39 2.18 2.88 3.38
N LEU A 40 1.32 2.56 2.43
CA LEU A 40 0.33 1.50 2.63
C LEU A 40 1.02 0.14 2.58
N PRO A 41 0.50 -0.85 3.28
CA PRO A 41 0.98 -2.22 3.09
C PRO A 41 0.80 -2.64 1.64
N GLY A 42 1.65 -3.53 1.17
CA GLY A 42 1.55 -4.05 -0.18
C GLY A 42 2.90 -4.51 -0.70
N GLY A 43 2.92 -4.86 -1.98
CA GLY A 43 4.14 -5.34 -2.60
C GLY A 43 3.96 -5.64 -4.07
N LYS A 44 5.06 -5.93 -4.73
CA LYS A 44 5.07 -6.25 -6.15
C LYS A 44 4.38 -7.57 -6.40
N VAL A 45 3.63 -7.63 -7.50
CA VAL A 45 3.05 -8.89 -7.95
C VAL A 45 4.16 -9.66 -8.67
N ASP A 46 4.58 -10.77 -8.10
CA ASP A 46 5.67 -11.56 -8.66
C ASP A 46 5.22 -12.31 -9.90
N TYR A 47 6.16 -12.55 -10.80
CA TYR A 47 5.92 -13.32 -12.00
C TYR A 47 5.29 -14.67 -11.64
N GLY A 48 4.22 -15.02 -12.32
CA GLY A 48 3.53 -16.30 -12.10
C GLY A 48 2.54 -16.30 -10.97
N ARG A 49 2.29 -15.15 -10.31
CA ARG A 49 1.37 -15.06 -9.18
C ARG A 49 0.07 -14.38 -9.60
N ILE A 50 -1.04 -14.84 -9.01
CA ILE A 50 -2.34 -14.22 -9.17
C ILE A 50 -2.41 -13.00 -8.25
N VAL A 51 -2.95 -11.89 -8.75
CA VAL A 51 -2.98 -10.63 -8.00
C VAL A 51 -3.62 -10.78 -6.63
N GLU A 52 -4.77 -11.43 -6.53
CA GLU A 52 -5.44 -11.60 -5.24
C GLU A 52 -4.66 -12.46 -4.27
N ASP A 53 -3.91 -13.44 -4.77
CA ASP A 53 -3.03 -14.24 -3.92
C ASP A 53 -1.91 -13.37 -3.36
N GLU A 54 -1.41 -12.44 -4.17
CA GLU A 54 -0.38 -11.52 -3.70
C GLU A 54 -0.93 -10.60 -2.62
N VAL A 55 -2.17 -10.13 -2.76
CA VAL A 55 -2.82 -9.32 -1.71
C VAL A 55 -2.80 -10.06 -0.37
N ARG A 56 -3.24 -11.30 -0.37
CA ARG A 56 -3.31 -12.10 0.85
C ARG A 56 -1.93 -12.38 1.44
N LYS A 57 -0.98 -12.68 0.57
CA LYS A 57 0.40 -12.97 0.98
C LYS A 57 1.04 -11.76 1.64
N GLU A 58 0.97 -10.58 0.99
CA GLU A 58 1.59 -9.37 1.51
C GLU A 58 0.95 -8.96 2.83
N LEU A 59 -0.37 -9.07 2.91
CA LEU A 59 -1.08 -8.72 4.14
C LEU A 59 -0.60 -9.58 5.30
N LEU A 60 -0.54 -10.89 5.09
CA LEU A 60 -0.10 -11.81 6.13
C LEU A 60 1.36 -11.58 6.51
N GLU A 61 2.23 -11.40 5.52
CA GLU A 61 3.66 -11.21 5.79
C GLU A 61 3.95 -9.93 6.55
N GLU A 62 3.33 -8.82 6.14
CA GLU A 62 3.66 -7.52 6.72
C GLU A 62 2.93 -7.21 8.01
N THR A 63 1.75 -7.78 8.22
CA THR A 63 0.91 -7.42 9.36
C THR A 63 0.49 -8.57 10.25
N SER A 64 0.69 -9.80 9.82
CA SER A 64 0.20 -11.03 10.48
C SER A 64 -1.32 -11.14 10.50
N LEU A 65 -2.03 -10.23 9.83
CA LEU A 65 -3.48 -10.29 9.74
C LEU A 65 -3.90 -11.20 8.60
N GLU A 66 -5.02 -11.88 8.81
CA GLU A 66 -5.60 -12.73 7.77
C GLU A 66 -6.66 -11.96 7.00
N CYS A 67 -6.57 -12.00 5.69
CA CYS A 67 -7.52 -11.33 4.82
C CYS A 67 -8.82 -12.13 4.75
N THR A 68 -9.93 -11.54 5.18
CA THR A 68 -11.24 -12.20 5.10
C THR A 68 -11.98 -11.81 3.82
N SER A 69 -11.67 -10.64 3.26
CA SER A 69 -12.17 -10.27 1.94
C SER A 69 -11.27 -9.20 1.35
N ALA A 70 -11.14 -9.21 0.03
CA ALA A 70 -10.37 -8.22 -0.70
C ALA A 70 -11.21 -7.74 -1.87
N ARG A 71 -11.37 -6.43 -1.99
CA ARG A 71 -12.18 -5.83 -3.06
C ARG A 71 -11.31 -4.87 -3.86
N PHE A 72 -11.18 -5.11 -5.15
CA PHE A 72 -10.45 -4.22 -6.04
C PHE A 72 -11.16 -2.88 -6.12
N LEU A 73 -10.40 -1.79 -6.01
CA LEU A 73 -10.96 -0.43 -6.04
C LEU A 73 -10.64 0.28 -7.35
N PHE A 74 -9.36 0.47 -7.63
CA PHE A 74 -8.91 1.22 -8.81
C PHE A 74 -7.42 1.02 -8.99
N TYR A 75 -6.92 1.42 -10.14
CA TYR A 75 -5.48 1.46 -10.36
C TYR A 75 -5.01 2.91 -10.42
N GLN A 76 -3.70 3.08 -10.24
CA GLN A 76 -3.09 4.40 -10.26
C GLN A 76 -1.71 4.27 -10.87
N ASP A 77 -1.39 5.15 -11.80
CA ASP A 77 -0.05 5.19 -12.37
C ASP A 77 0.88 5.95 -11.44
N SER A 78 2.07 5.41 -11.21
CA SER A 78 3.11 6.05 -10.45
C SER A 78 4.37 6.06 -11.30
N LEU A 79 4.54 7.13 -12.05
CA LEU A 79 5.64 7.25 -13.00
C LEU A 79 6.96 7.46 -12.29
N PRO A 80 8.09 7.09 -12.93
CA PRO A 80 9.40 7.34 -12.30
C PRO A 80 9.65 8.83 -12.14
N LEU A 81 10.17 9.20 -10.98
CA LEU A 81 10.49 10.60 -10.68
C LEU A 81 11.79 11.03 -11.34
N THR A 82 12.67 10.08 -11.63
CA THR A 82 13.95 10.30 -12.29
C THR A 82 14.17 9.23 -13.34
N PRO A 83 15.01 9.48 -14.35
CA PRO A 83 15.33 8.44 -15.33
C PRO A 83 15.86 7.19 -14.64
N GLY A 84 15.35 6.04 -15.03
CA GLY A 84 15.72 4.76 -14.43
C GLY A 84 15.04 4.45 -13.10
N GLY A 85 14.18 5.35 -12.62
CA GLY A 85 13.43 5.13 -11.40
C GLY A 85 12.33 4.13 -11.60
N MET A 86 11.67 3.77 -10.48
CA MET A 86 10.63 2.76 -10.49
C MET A 86 9.33 3.30 -11.09
N HIS A 87 8.78 2.57 -12.04
CA HIS A 87 7.47 2.84 -12.63
C HIS A 87 6.51 1.79 -12.10
N CYS A 88 5.54 2.21 -11.28
CA CYS A 88 4.58 1.28 -10.68
C CYS A 88 3.20 1.50 -11.27
N ILE A 89 2.46 0.40 -11.37
CA ILE A 89 1.02 0.45 -11.56
C ILE A 89 0.42 -0.03 -10.26
N ASN A 90 -0.09 0.90 -9.47
CA ASN A 90 -0.64 0.60 -8.16
C ASN A 90 -2.05 0.06 -8.31
N LEU A 91 -2.29 -1.13 -7.76
CA LEU A 91 -3.59 -1.78 -7.75
C LEU A 91 -4.12 -1.72 -6.31
N TYR A 92 -5.13 -0.91 -6.09
CA TYR A 92 -5.65 -0.67 -4.74
C TYR A 92 -6.75 -1.66 -4.40
N PHE A 93 -6.63 -2.28 -3.23
CA PHE A 93 -7.62 -3.21 -2.71
C PHE A 93 -8.03 -2.79 -1.32
N GLU A 94 -9.34 -2.80 -1.07
CA GLU A 94 -9.86 -2.64 0.28
C GLU A 94 -9.97 -4.01 0.91
N CYS A 95 -9.34 -4.19 2.07
CA CYS A 95 -9.25 -5.49 2.72
C CYS A 95 -9.94 -5.48 4.08
N ALA A 96 -10.78 -6.48 4.32
CA ALA A 96 -11.28 -6.79 5.65
C ALA A 96 -10.36 -7.86 6.23
N VAL A 97 -10.07 -7.74 7.51
CA VAL A 97 -9.05 -8.59 8.14
C VAL A 97 -9.53 -9.11 9.49
N LYS A 98 -8.85 -10.15 9.98
CA LYS A 98 -9.01 -10.66 11.34
C LYS A 98 -7.65 -11.05 11.89
N GLY A 99 -7.53 -11.11 13.21
CA GLY A 99 -6.30 -11.48 13.88
C GLY A 99 -5.68 -10.30 14.60
N SER A 100 -4.45 -10.48 15.05
CA SER A 100 -3.72 -9.46 15.80
C SER A 100 -2.60 -8.90 14.93
N LEU A 101 -2.51 -7.59 14.88
CA LEU A 101 -1.48 -6.90 14.10
C LEU A 101 -0.11 -7.15 14.72
N ARG A 102 0.82 -7.64 13.89
CA ARG A 102 2.20 -7.85 14.29
C ARG A 102 3.08 -7.61 13.07
N LEU A 103 3.97 -6.63 13.18
CA LEU A 103 4.84 -6.26 12.06
C LEU A 103 5.99 -7.25 11.90
N ASN A 104 6.49 -7.36 10.66
CA ASN A 104 7.73 -8.09 10.38
C ASN A 104 8.90 -7.10 10.39
N GLU A 105 10.09 -7.56 9.97
CA GLU A 105 11.30 -6.74 10.03
C GLU A 105 11.36 -5.63 8.99
N GLU A 106 10.44 -5.60 8.04
CA GLU A 106 10.44 -4.56 7.00
C GLU A 106 9.90 -3.22 7.51
N SER A 107 9.11 -3.23 8.58
CA SER A 107 8.50 -2.02 9.12
C SER A 107 8.80 -1.88 10.60
N SER A 108 9.12 -0.66 11.02
CA SER A 108 9.46 -0.37 12.42
C SER A 108 8.25 0.04 13.25
N LYS A 109 7.22 0.60 12.63
CA LYS A 109 6.05 1.07 13.35
C LYS A 109 4.86 1.20 12.41
N PHE A 110 3.68 1.36 12.99
CA PHE A 110 2.44 1.52 12.23
C PHE A 110 1.61 2.65 12.83
N ALA A 111 0.63 3.11 12.07
CA ALA A 111 -0.35 4.08 12.55
C ALA A 111 -1.67 3.86 11.83
N TRP A 112 -2.76 4.27 12.48
CA TRP A 112 -4.09 4.29 11.91
C TRP A 112 -4.46 5.75 11.69
N ILE A 113 -4.66 6.16 10.43
CA ILE A 113 -4.88 7.56 10.12
C ILE A 113 -6.24 7.79 9.47
N GLY A 114 -6.82 8.97 9.75
CA GLY A 114 -8.01 9.44 9.06
C GLY A 114 -7.64 10.52 8.05
N PRO A 115 -8.63 11.02 7.29
CA PRO A 115 -8.38 12.02 6.25
C PRO A 115 -7.70 13.28 6.77
N GLU A 116 -8.03 13.69 7.98
CA GLU A 116 -7.50 14.92 8.55
C GLU A 116 -6.01 14.85 8.87
N GLU A 117 -5.49 13.64 9.00
CA GLU A 117 -4.07 13.46 9.32
C GLU A 117 -3.20 13.32 8.07
N LEU A 118 -3.82 13.14 6.92
CA LEU A 118 -3.07 12.91 5.69
C LEU A 118 -2.23 14.12 5.28
N THR A 119 -2.69 15.33 5.60
CA THR A 119 -1.96 16.55 5.23
C THR A 119 -0.62 16.66 5.93
N GLY A 120 -0.47 16.02 7.09
CA GLY A 120 0.79 16.00 7.81
C GLY A 120 1.64 14.77 7.55
N CYS A 121 1.20 13.91 6.64
CA CYS A 121 1.83 12.64 6.36
C CYS A 121 2.21 12.56 4.90
N GLN A 122 3.50 12.37 4.62
CA GLN A 122 3.92 12.18 3.24
C GLN A 122 4.11 10.69 3.00
N LEU A 123 3.26 10.13 2.16
CA LEU A 123 3.32 8.71 1.81
C LEU A 123 4.05 8.54 0.49
N THR A 124 4.80 7.43 0.36
CA THR A 124 5.55 7.15 -0.86
C THR A 124 4.63 6.60 -1.95
N PHE A 125 5.12 6.60 -3.17
CA PHE A 125 4.49 5.97 -4.34
C PHE A 125 3.08 6.47 -4.60
N ARG A 126 2.82 7.74 -4.31
CA ARG A 126 1.51 8.37 -4.49
C ARG A 126 0.41 7.73 -3.67
N ASN A 127 0.76 7.04 -2.59
CA ASN A 127 -0.24 6.42 -1.73
C ASN A 127 -1.14 7.46 -1.05
N ASP A 128 -0.62 8.68 -0.80
CA ASP A 128 -1.42 9.77 -0.26
C ASP A 128 -2.55 10.14 -1.21
N GLU A 129 -2.27 10.24 -2.51
CA GLU A 129 -3.30 10.54 -3.51
C GLU A 129 -4.29 9.39 -3.64
N GLY A 130 -3.80 8.15 -3.53
CA GLY A 130 -4.67 6.98 -3.55
C GLY A 130 -5.65 6.98 -2.38
N LEU A 131 -5.17 7.34 -1.19
CA LEU A 131 -6.04 7.43 -0.02
C LEU A 131 -7.06 8.56 -0.13
N LYS A 132 -6.65 9.71 -0.68
CA LYS A 132 -7.59 10.80 -0.92
C LYS A 132 -8.72 10.33 -1.82
N ARG A 133 -8.39 9.61 -2.88
CA ARG A 133 -9.37 9.08 -3.81
C ARG A 133 -10.30 8.08 -3.12
N TYR A 134 -9.74 7.19 -2.29
CA TYR A 134 -10.51 6.22 -1.55
C TYR A 134 -11.54 6.89 -0.64
N TRP A 135 -11.10 7.86 0.17
CA TRP A 135 -12.00 8.54 1.08
C TRP A 135 -13.07 9.33 0.34
N HIS A 136 -12.71 9.94 -0.79
CA HIS A 136 -13.68 10.66 -1.61
C HIS A 136 -14.75 9.72 -2.18
N MET A 137 -14.36 8.51 -2.55
CA MET A 137 -15.32 7.51 -3.03
C MET A 137 -16.32 7.11 -1.93
N ARG A 138 -15.86 7.06 -0.68
CA ARG A 138 -16.72 6.68 0.43
C ARG A 138 -17.58 7.85 0.91
N ASP A 139 -17.09 9.07 0.79
CA ASP A 139 -17.81 10.26 1.20
C ASP A 139 -17.55 11.37 0.19
N PRO A 140 -18.31 11.38 -0.92
CA PRO A 140 -18.11 12.38 -1.98
C PRO A 140 -18.31 13.82 -1.53
N SER A 141 -18.98 14.03 -0.40
CA SER A 141 -19.24 15.39 0.10
C SER A 141 -18.08 15.96 0.90
N SER A 142 -17.11 15.14 1.25
CA SER A 142 -15.99 15.59 2.08
C SER A 142 -14.82 16.15 1.27
#